data_c17d7dfd97e5688353eada655510706a
#
_entry.id   c17d7dfd97e5688353eada655510706a
#
_cell.length_a   1.000
_cell.length_b   1.000
_cell.length_c   1.000
_cell.angle_alpha   90.00
_cell.angle_beta   90.00
_cell.angle_gamma   90.00
#
_symmetry.space_group_name_H-M   'P 1'
#
loop_
_entity.id
_entity.type
_entity.pdbx_description
1 polymer ?
#
loop_
_entity_poly.entity_id
_entity_poly.type
_entity_poly.pdbx_seq_one_letter_code
_entity_poly.pdbx_strand_id
1 'polypeptide(L)'
;MNTDQLMDPLRFDGQVALVTGAGRGLGREHALLLASRGCKVVVNDLGSAYDGTGAGETRVADEVVAQIRAAGGEAIANFDSVEQGELLVAAALAAYGRLDIVVNNAGILTPETWSELTLESWQRTININLTGVFTVMKAAWPVFVEQQYGRCVMTSSPAIFGAGVAAYAASKAGLLGLANSLQFEARKLKLDIKCNLLVPQADTRMVRDFASAIDDRRVQQGRPPARSAPPEMLARLSPSKVSAMVAWLAHSSCDAEASIHEAGAGYFARLNWARAA
;
A
#
# COMPACT_ATOMS: atom_id res chain seq x y z
N MET A 1 36.03 -9.93 6.01
CA MET A 1 34.78 -9.86 6.76
C MET A 1 33.92 -11.01 6.30
N ASN A 2 33.58 -11.91 7.18
CA ASN A 2 32.83 -13.12 6.87
C ASN A 2 31.39 -12.73 6.51
N THR A 3 30.95 -12.96 5.29
CA THR A 3 29.63 -12.64 4.75
C THR A 3 28.53 -13.57 5.30
N ASP A 4 28.82 -14.45 6.23
CA ASP A 4 27.92 -15.48 6.77
C ASP A 4 27.11 -15.04 8.01
N GLN A 5 27.23 -13.81 8.47
CA GLN A 5 26.24 -13.21 9.36
C GLN A 5 25.17 -12.49 8.51
N LEU A 6 24.46 -13.23 7.66
CA LEU A 6 23.14 -12.82 7.20
C LEU A 6 22.32 -12.63 8.47
N MET A 7 22.01 -11.37 8.80
CA MET A 7 21.13 -11.02 9.91
C MET A 7 19.88 -11.90 9.81
N ASP A 8 19.48 -12.48 10.92
CA ASP A 8 18.23 -13.26 10.97
C ASP A 8 17.09 -12.43 10.34
N PRO A 9 16.28 -13.04 9.49
CA PRO A 9 15.22 -12.30 8.82
C PRO A 9 14.27 -11.70 9.85
N LEU A 10 13.81 -10.45 9.62
CA LEU A 10 12.81 -9.82 10.48
C LEU A 10 11.59 -10.74 10.65
N ARG A 11 11.19 -11.01 11.89
CA ARG A 11 10.08 -11.91 12.26
C ARG A 11 8.91 -11.12 12.82
N PHE A 12 7.70 -11.63 12.58
CA PHE A 12 6.43 -11.04 13.01
C PHE A 12 5.56 -12.05 13.80
N ASP A 13 6.19 -12.99 14.47
CA ASP A 13 5.51 -14.05 15.20
C ASP A 13 4.55 -13.45 16.25
N GLY A 14 3.29 -13.92 16.23
CA GLY A 14 2.25 -13.44 17.11
C GLY A 14 1.63 -12.09 16.72
N GLN A 15 2.10 -11.42 15.67
CA GLN A 15 1.53 -10.18 15.16
C GLN A 15 0.49 -10.43 14.07
N VAL A 16 -0.43 -9.48 13.93
CA VAL A 16 -1.51 -9.47 12.94
C VAL A 16 -1.39 -8.27 12.03
N ALA A 17 -1.39 -8.49 10.73
CA ALA A 17 -1.38 -7.45 9.71
C ALA A 17 -2.69 -7.41 8.91
N LEU A 18 -3.22 -6.22 8.69
CA LEU A 18 -4.23 -5.93 7.67
C LEU A 18 -3.52 -5.31 6.47
N VAL A 19 -3.64 -5.93 5.30
CA VAL A 19 -3.10 -5.42 4.04
C VAL A 19 -4.26 -5.16 3.09
N THR A 20 -4.47 -3.88 2.71
CA THR A 20 -5.55 -3.50 1.78
C THR A 20 -5.08 -3.54 0.33
N GLY A 21 -5.99 -3.89 -0.61
CA GLY A 21 -5.62 -4.10 -2.01
C GLY A 21 -4.62 -5.24 -2.18
N ALA A 22 -4.76 -6.31 -1.39
CA ALA A 22 -3.77 -7.37 -1.23
C ALA A 22 -4.01 -8.58 -2.15
N GLY A 23 -4.98 -8.54 -3.05
CA GLY A 23 -5.24 -9.63 -3.99
C GLY A 23 -4.25 -9.71 -5.15
N ARG A 24 -3.58 -8.59 -5.49
CA ARG A 24 -2.65 -8.51 -6.63
C ARG A 24 -1.49 -7.55 -6.37
N GLY A 25 -0.48 -7.60 -7.25
CA GLY A 25 0.61 -6.62 -7.32
C GLY A 25 1.36 -6.43 -6.00
N LEU A 26 1.55 -5.16 -5.59
CA LEU A 26 2.29 -4.79 -4.39
C LEU A 26 1.67 -5.40 -3.12
N GLY A 27 0.36 -5.21 -2.92
CA GLY A 27 -0.32 -5.68 -1.72
C GLY A 27 -0.24 -7.21 -1.55
N ARG A 28 -0.36 -7.96 -2.64
CA ARG A 28 -0.14 -9.42 -2.63
C ARG A 28 1.26 -9.77 -2.14
N GLU A 29 2.29 -9.14 -2.68
CA GLU A 29 3.68 -9.42 -2.30
C GLU A 29 3.97 -9.00 -0.83
N HIS A 30 3.34 -7.92 -0.36
CA HIS A 30 3.43 -7.52 1.05
C HIS A 30 2.80 -8.57 1.97
N ALA A 31 1.59 -9.04 1.63
CA ALA A 31 0.88 -10.07 2.40
C ALA A 31 1.67 -11.38 2.45
N LEU A 32 2.18 -11.84 1.30
CA LEU A 32 2.99 -13.06 1.21
C LEU A 32 4.28 -12.95 2.04
N LEU A 33 4.99 -11.83 1.96
CA LEU A 33 6.24 -11.65 2.70
C LEU A 33 5.98 -11.60 4.22
N LEU A 34 5.00 -10.83 4.68
CA LEU A 34 4.67 -10.76 6.10
C LEU A 34 4.26 -12.14 6.65
N ALA A 35 3.41 -12.86 5.92
CA ALA A 35 2.99 -14.20 6.31
C ALA A 35 4.15 -15.19 6.36
N SER A 36 5.06 -15.17 5.38
CA SER A 36 6.27 -16.04 5.37
C SER A 36 7.21 -15.78 6.56
N ARG A 37 7.03 -14.65 7.23
CA ARG A 37 7.80 -14.23 8.40
C ARG A 37 7.04 -14.37 9.73
N GLY A 38 5.93 -15.14 9.72
CA GLY A 38 5.17 -15.50 10.90
C GLY A 38 4.03 -14.56 11.27
N CYS A 39 3.76 -13.52 10.47
CA CYS A 39 2.60 -12.66 10.66
C CYS A 39 1.30 -13.38 10.27
N LYS A 40 0.23 -13.20 11.04
CA LYS A 40 -1.13 -13.55 10.63
C LYS A 40 -1.68 -12.42 9.77
N VAL A 41 -2.27 -12.71 8.62
CA VAL A 41 -2.61 -11.67 7.65
C VAL A 41 -4.10 -11.65 7.31
N VAL A 42 -4.72 -10.48 7.41
CA VAL A 42 -6.00 -10.19 6.77
C VAL A 42 -5.70 -9.65 5.38
N VAL A 43 -6.01 -10.44 4.37
CA VAL A 43 -5.86 -10.12 2.96
C VAL A 43 -7.14 -9.45 2.49
N ASN A 44 -7.16 -8.11 2.44
CA ASN A 44 -8.32 -7.37 1.97
C ASN A 44 -8.17 -7.01 0.49
N ASP A 45 -9.17 -7.33 -0.32
CA ASP A 45 -9.29 -6.87 -1.71
C ASP A 45 -10.74 -6.92 -2.15
N LEU A 46 -11.25 -5.81 -2.70
CA LEU A 46 -12.61 -5.69 -3.20
C LEU A 46 -12.82 -6.43 -4.53
N GLY A 47 -11.74 -6.84 -5.21
CA GLY A 47 -11.80 -7.54 -6.50
C GLY A 47 -12.07 -6.64 -7.70
N SER A 48 -11.83 -5.32 -7.58
CA SER A 48 -12.07 -4.35 -8.65
C SER A 48 -10.93 -4.30 -9.70
N ALA A 49 -11.22 -3.65 -10.83
CA ALA A 49 -10.20 -3.22 -11.79
C ALA A 49 -9.33 -2.09 -11.21
N TYR A 50 -8.27 -1.69 -11.98
CA TYR A 50 -7.31 -0.67 -11.54
C TYR A 50 -7.93 0.75 -11.38
N ASP A 51 -9.04 0.99 -12.05
CA ASP A 51 -9.82 2.23 -12.02
C ASP A 51 -11.00 2.20 -11.03
N GLY A 52 -11.15 1.09 -10.30
CA GLY A 52 -12.21 0.88 -9.30
C GLY A 52 -13.52 0.37 -9.86
N THR A 53 -13.59 0.00 -11.15
CA THR A 53 -14.78 -0.65 -11.74
C THR A 53 -14.82 -2.15 -11.44
N GLY A 54 -15.98 -2.82 -11.64
CA GLY A 54 -16.14 -4.27 -11.47
C GLY A 54 -15.88 -4.76 -10.04
N ALA A 55 -16.20 -3.96 -9.04
CA ALA A 55 -16.00 -4.33 -7.63
C ALA A 55 -16.82 -5.59 -7.26
N GLY A 56 -16.16 -6.54 -6.60
CA GLY A 56 -16.78 -7.79 -6.14
C GLY A 56 -16.90 -8.90 -7.21
N GLU A 57 -16.47 -8.66 -8.43
CA GLU A 57 -16.55 -9.66 -9.52
C GLU A 57 -15.51 -10.77 -9.37
N THR A 58 -14.40 -10.52 -8.68
CA THR A 58 -13.32 -11.49 -8.50
C THR A 58 -12.92 -11.62 -7.03
N ARG A 59 -12.69 -12.87 -6.60
CA ARG A 59 -12.29 -13.19 -5.22
C ARG A 59 -10.77 -13.40 -5.11
N VAL A 60 -10.01 -12.45 -5.61
CA VAL A 60 -8.53 -12.54 -5.67
C VAL A 60 -7.85 -12.64 -4.30
N ALA A 61 -8.51 -12.16 -3.24
CA ALA A 61 -7.99 -12.32 -1.88
C ALA A 61 -7.96 -13.80 -1.46
N ASP A 62 -8.95 -14.63 -1.88
CA ASP A 62 -8.96 -16.07 -1.59
C ASP A 62 -7.75 -16.79 -2.19
N GLU A 63 -7.31 -16.38 -3.39
CA GLU A 63 -6.13 -16.97 -4.05
C GLU A 63 -4.85 -16.70 -3.25
N VAL A 64 -4.71 -15.49 -2.70
CA VAL A 64 -3.56 -15.12 -1.86
C VAL A 64 -3.61 -15.85 -0.52
N VAL A 65 -4.79 -15.94 0.10
CA VAL A 65 -4.98 -16.71 1.33
C VAL A 65 -4.63 -18.18 1.13
N ALA A 66 -5.06 -18.79 0.01
CA ALA A 66 -4.71 -20.16 -0.32
C ALA A 66 -3.19 -20.36 -0.47
N GLN A 67 -2.49 -19.41 -1.11
CA GLN A 67 -1.04 -19.45 -1.24
C GLN A 67 -0.32 -19.33 0.11
N ILE A 68 -0.78 -18.39 0.98
CA ILE A 68 -0.22 -18.24 2.33
C ILE A 68 -0.38 -19.52 3.14
N ARG A 69 -1.58 -20.11 3.12
CA ARG A 69 -1.87 -21.35 3.86
C ARG A 69 -1.09 -22.54 3.31
N ALA A 70 -0.96 -22.66 1.99
CA ALA A 70 -0.16 -23.71 1.36
C ALA A 70 1.34 -23.62 1.73
N ALA A 71 1.83 -22.41 2.02
CA ALA A 71 3.18 -22.17 2.52
C ALA A 71 3.32 -22.33 4.06
N GLY A 72 2.24 -22.75 4.78
CA GLY A 72 2.24 -22.94 6.23
C GLY A 72 1.95 -21.68 7.05
N GLY A 73 1.58 -20.57 6.42
CA GLY A 73 1.20 -19.33 7.11
C GLY A 73 -0.30 -19.28 7.47
N GLU A 74 -0.68 -18.25 8.21
CA GLU A 74 -2.06 -17.99 8.61
C GLU A 74 -2.60 -16.74 7.92
N ALA A 75 -3.75 -16.87 7.25
CA ALA A 75 -4.44 -15.71 6.65
C ALA A 75 -5.95 -15.93 6.53
N ILE A 76 -6.69 -14.83 6.49
CA ILE A 76 -8.10 -14.77 6.11
C ILE A 76 -8.31 -13.77 4.97
N ALA A 77 -9.34 -13.99 4.17
CA ALA A 77 -9.77 -13.04 3.15
C ALA A 77 -10.82 -12.08 3.72
N ASN A 78 -10.79 -10.82 3.26
CA ASN A 78 -11.82 -9.82 3.50
C ASN A 78 -12.12 -9.09 2.17
N PHE A 79 -13.40 -8.84 1.90
CA PHE A 79 -13.88 -8.27 0.63
C PHE A 79 -14.60 -6.93 0.80
N ASP A 80 -14.54 -6.35 2.00
CA ASP A 80 -15.17 -5.06 2.27
C ASP A 80 -14.39 -3.91 1.63
N SER A 81 -15.10 -2.83 1.30
CA SER A 81 -14.49 -1.61 0.80
C SER A 81 -13.66 -0.92 1.89
N VAL A 82 -12.51 -0.35 1.51
CA VAL A 82 -11.73 0.50 2.42
C VAL A 82 -12.51 1.72 2.93
N GLU A 83 -13.58 2.12 2.26
CA GLU A 83 -14.48 3.17 2.73
C GLU A 83 -15.25 2.75 4.00
N GLN A 84 -15.30 1.46 4.30
CA GLN A 84 -15.90 0.84 5.49
C GLN A 84 -14.82 0.27 6.42
N GLY A 85 -13.82 1.08 6.75
CA GLY A 85 -12.60 0.65 7.48
C GLY A 85 -12.86 -0.14 8.77
N GLU A 86 -13.98 0.12 9.46
CA GLU A 86 -14.42 -0.61 10.64
C GLU A 86 -14.68 -2.10 10.37
N LEU A 87 -15.20 -2.46 9.19
CA LEU A 87 -15.44 -3.87 8.85
C LEU A 87 -14.11 -4.62 8.66
N LEU A 88 -13.12 -3.95 8.08
CA LEU A 88 -11.80 -4.52 7.87
C LEU A 88 -11.08 -4.79 9.21
N VAL A 89 -11.14 -3.82 10.12
CA VAL A 89 -10.53 -3.95 11.46
C VAL A 89 -11.28 -4.97 12.31
N ALA A 90 -12.62 -4.96 12.26
CA ALA A 90 -13.44 -5.95 12.95
C ALA A 90 -13.13 -7.39 12.50
N ALA A 91 -12.86 -7.61 11.20
CA ALA A 91 -12.46 -8.91 10.69
C ALA A 91 -11.12 -9.38 11.30
N ALA A 92 -10.15 -8.49 11.45
CA ALA A 92 -8.86 -8.81 12.11
C ALA A 92 -9.07 -9.18 13.59
N LEU A 93 -9.84 -8.38 14.30
CA LEU A 93 -10.14 -8.62 15.74
C LEU A 93 -10.94 -9.89 15.96
N ALA A 94 -11.94 -10.16 15.12
CA ALA A 94 -12.75 -11.37 15.21
C ALA A 94 -11.93 -12.66 14.94
N ALA A 95 -11.01 -12.61 13.99
CA ALA A 95 -10.19 -13.77 13.63
C ALA A 95 -9.02 -14.01 14.57
N TYR A 96 -8.37 -12.93 15.05
CA TYR A 96 -7.07 -13.02 15.70
C TYR A 96 -6.97 -12.30 17.04
N GLY A 97 -7.99 -11.55 17.46
CA GLY A 97 -8.07 -10.85 18.75
C GLY A 97 -7.17 -9.60 18.86
N ARG A 98 -6.44 -9.24 17.81
CA ARG A 98 -5.51 -8.11 17.78
C ARG A 98 -5.28 -7.56 16.38
N LEU A 99 -4.70 -6.38 16.28
CA LEU A 99 -4.19 -5.80 15.03
C LEU A 99 -2.94 -4.98 15.34
N ASP A 100 -1.82 -5.33 14.72
CA ASP A 100 -0.51 -4.70 15.01
C ASP A 100 -0.01 -3.85 13.86
N ILE A 101 -0.34 -4.26 12.63
CA ILE A 101 0.20 -3.68 11.40
C ILE A 101 -0.95 -3.37 10.44
N VAL A 102 -0.98 -2.16 9.91
CA VAL A 102 -1.87 -1.78 8.81
C VAL A 102 -1.03 -1.32 7.63
N VAL A 103 -1.13 -2.04 6.50
CA VAL A 103 -0.55 -1.65 5.23
C VAL A 103 -1.68 -1.12 4.34
N ASN A 104 -1.83 0.20 4.31
CA ASN A 104 -2.79 0.89 3.46
C ASN A 104 -2.22 0.96 2.04
N ASN A 105 -2.55 -0.05 1.23
CA ASN A 105 -2.04 -0.16 -0.14
C ASN A 105 -3.14 -0.05 -1.20
N ALA A 106 -4.41 -0.30 -0.86
CA ALA A 106 -5.52 -0.16 -1.79
C ALA A 106 -5.53 1.24 -2.45
N GLY A 107 -5.87 1.27 -3.72
CA GLY A 107 -5.98 2.51 -4.47
C GLY A 107 -6.38 2.26 -5.92
N ILE A 108 -6.89 3.30 -6.53
CA ILE A 108 -7.26 3.34 -7.95
C ILE A 108 -6.51 4.45 -8.67
N LEU A 109 -6.40 4.33 -9.98
CA LEU A 109 -5.76 5.29 -10.86
C LEU A 109 -6.60 5.43 -12.12
N THR A 110 -7.05 6.64 -12.44
CA THR A 110 -7.79 6.93 -13.65
C THR A 110 -6.93 7.67 -14.68
N PRO A 111 -7.01 7.33 -15.98
CA PRO A 111 -6.15 7.91 -17.01
C PRO A 111 -6.67 9.26 -17.55
N GLU A 112 -7.39 10.04 -16.76
CA GLU A 112 -7.97 11.31 -17.15
C GLU A 112 -6.95 12.44 -17.12
N THR A 113 -6.92 13.24 -18.16
CA THR A 113 -6.19 14.51 -18.17
C THR A 113 -6.94 15.55 -17.32
N TRP A 114 -6.30 16.69 -17.04
CA TRP A 114 -6.93 17.77 -16.27
C TRP A 114 -8.26 18.27 -16.91
N SER A 115 -8.32 18.35 -18.23
CA SER A 115 -9.52 18.80 -18.96
C SER A 115 -10.65 17.78 -18.99
N GLU A 116 -10.36 16.50 -18.79
CA GLU A 116 -11.34 15.40 -18.79
C GLU A 116 -11.80 15.06 -17.37
N LEU A 117 -11.03 15.43 -16.36
CA LEU A 117 -11.29 15.08 -14.97
C LEU A 117 -12.61 15.69 -14.50
N THR A 118 -13.58 14.83 -14.19
CA THR A 118 -14.87 15.24 -13.63
C THR A 118 -14.81 15.30 -12.11
N LEU A 119 -15.75 16.03 -11.50
CA LEU A 119 -15.88 16.05 -10.04
C LEU A 119 -16.19 14.64 -9.48
N GLU A 120 -16.96 13.85 -10.19
CA GLU A 120 -17.29 12.47 -9.80
C GLU A 120 -16.04 11.58 -9.78
N SER A 121 -15.24 11.61 -10.83
CA SER A 121 -13.98 10.85 -10.92
C SER A 121 -12.96 11.32 -9.87
N TRP A 122 -12.84 12.64 -9.68
CA TRP A 122 -12.07 13.22 -8.59
C TRP A 122 -12.50 12.66 -7.23
N GLN A 123 -13.82 12.76 -6.92
CA GLN A 123 -14.37 12.35 -5.64
C GLN A 123 -14.14 10.85 -5.39
N ARG A 124 -14.36 10.00 -6.42
CA ARG A 124 -14.13 8.56 -6.34
C ARG A 124 -12.66 8.25 -6.02
N THR A 125 -11.74 8.92 -6.69
CA THR A 125 -10.30 8.74 -6.45
C THR A 125 -9.91 9.17 -5.04
N ILE A 126 -10.39 10.32 -4.57
CA ILE A 126 -10.15 10.80 -3.20
C ILE A 126 -10.77 9.84 -2.17
N ASN A 127 -12.00 9.39 -2.40
CA ASN A 127 -12.70 8.49 -1.48
C ASN A 127 -11.93 7.18 -1.26
N ILE A 128 -11.46 6.56 -2.32
CA ILE A 128 -10.74 5.29 -2.18
C ILE A 128 -9.31 5.51 -1.67
N ASN A 129 -8.55 6.43 -2.29
CA ASN A 129 -7.12 6.54 -2.07
C ASN A 129 -6.72 7.31 -0.80
N LEU A 130 -7.57 8.21 -0.32
CA LEU A 130 -7.29 9.05 0.84
C LEU A 130 -8.32 8.85 1.96
N THR A 131 -9.61 9.00 1.67
CA THR A 131 -10.67 8.79 2.67
C THR A 131 -10.69 7.34 3.14
N GLY A 132 -10.47 6.36 2.24
CA GLY A 132 -10.36 4.95 2.61
C GLY A 132 -9.21 4.67 3.57
N VAL A 133 -8.06 5.31 3.38
CA VAL A 133 -6.95 5.23 4.36
C VAL A 133 -7.35 5.84 5.70
N PHE A 134 -8.04 6.97 5.66
CA PHE A 134 -8.55 7.61 6.89
C PHE A 134 -9.54 6.70 7.63
N THR A 135 -10.51 6.09 6.96
CA THR A 135 -11.51 5.22 7.61
C THR A 135 -10.88 3.99 8.26
N VAL A 136 -9.94 3.32 7.54
CA VAL A 136 -9.19 2.19 8.08
C VAL A 136 -8.36 2.60 9.29
N MET A 137 -7.63 3.72 9.22
CA MET A 137 -6.82 4.19 10.35
C MET A 137 -7.67 4.70 11.50
N LYS A 138 -8.83 5.31 11.24
CA LYS A 138 -9.78 5.73 12.27
C LYS A 138 -10.30 4.54 13.09
N ALA A 139 -10.54 3.42 12.43
CA ALA A 139 -10.95 2.18 13.08
C ALA A 139 -9.79 1.46 13.79
N ALA A 140 -8.59 1.44 13.20
CA ALA A 140 -7.41 0.78 13.78
C ALA A 140 -6.80 1.56 14.96
N TRP A 141 -6.94 2.88 14.99
CA TRP A 141 -6.30 3.74 15.98
C TRP A 141 -6.64 3.40 17.43
N PRO A 142 -7.91 3.19 17.82
CA PRO A 142 -8.25 2.77 19.18
C PRO A 142 -7.59 1.45 19.58
N VAL A 143 -7.48 0.50 18.64
CA VAL A 143 -6.81 -0.80 18.89
C VAL A 143 -5.31 -0.59 19.15
N PHE A 144 -4.66 0.24 18.34
CA PHE A 144 -3.25 0.58 18.53
C PHE A 144 -2.99 1.29 19.88
N VAL A 145 -3.89 2.21 20.27
CA VAL A 145 -3.80 2.90 21.54
C VAL A 145 -3.96 1.94 22.72
N GLU A 146 -4.95 1.05 22.69
CA GLU A 146 -5.17 0.04 23.71
C GLU A 146 -3.98 -0.93 23.83
N GLN A 147 -3.42 -1.37 22.70
CA GLN A 147 -2.25 -2.24 22.65
C GLN A 147 -0.94 -1.51 22.96
N GLN A 148 -0.95 -0.16 22.99
CA GLN A 148 0.24 0.71 23.11
C GLN A 148 1.28 0.50 21.98
N TYR A 149 0.85 -0.11 20.88
CA TYR A 149 1.68 -0.50 19.76
C TYR A 149 0.90 -0.44 18.45
N GLY A 150 1.55 0.02 17.39
CA GLY A 150 1.02 -0.03 16.04
C GLY A 150 2.04 0.34 14.97
N ARG A 151 1.93 -0.26 13.81
CA ARG A 151 2.72 0.07 12.62
C ARG A 151 1.78 0.37 11.45
N CYS A 152 1.91 1.54 10.90
CA CYS A 152 1.12 1.96 9.73
C CYS A 152 2.06 2.31 8.58
N VAL A 153 1.88 1.62 7.44
CA VAL A 153 2.55 1.92 6.18
C VAL A 153 1.50 2.38 5.18
N MET A 154 1.61 3.61 4.68
CA MET A 154 0.69 4.18 3.69
C MET A 154 1.38 4.25 2.33
N THR A 155 0.80 3.60 1.33
CA THR A 155 1.35 3.58 -0.04
C THR A 155 1.01 4.89 -0.76
N SER A 156 2.02 5.76 -0.86
CA SER A 156 2.04 6.96 -1.67
C SER A 156 2.48 6.63 -3.11
N SER A 157 3.04 7.59 -3.84
CA SER A 157 3.44 7.40 -5.24
C SER A 157 4.44 8.47 -5.67
N PRO A 158 5.32 8.22 -6.64
CA PRO A 158 6.10 9.25 -7.32
C PRO A 158 5.25 10.33 -7.99
N ALA A 159 3.97 10.06 -8.24
CA ALA A 159 3.03 11.03 -8.83
C ALA A 159 2.88 12.31 -8.00
N ILE A 160 3.24 12.31 -6.71
CA ILE A 160 3.25 13.52 -5.86
C ILE A 160 4.23 14.60 -6.36
N PHE A 161 5.20 14.23 -7.18
CA PHE A 161 6.14 15.16 -7.80
C PHE A 161 5.70 15.64 -9.19
N GLY A 162 4.52 15.23 -9.65
CA GLY A 162 3.90 15.61 -10.92
C GLY A 162 3.94 14.48 -11.96
N ALA A 163 2.76 13.98 -12.33
CA ALA A 163 2.61 12.92 -13.34
C ALA A 163 1.36 13.11 -14.22
N GLY A 164 0.73 14.29 -14.19
CA GLY A 164 -0.44 14.59 -15.01
C GLY A 164 -1.74 13.85 -14.61
N VAL A 165 -1.77 13.26 -13.42
CA VAL A 165 -2.92 12.50 -12.86
C VAL A 165 -3.40 13.20 -11.57
N ALA A 166 -4.07 14.33 -11.73
CA ALA A 166 -4.31 15.30 -10.65
C ALA A 166 -5.01 14.70 -9.42
N ALA A 167 -6.12 13.99 -9.58
CA ALA A 167 -6.86 13.40 -8.46
C ALA A 167 -6.01 12.36 -7.71
N TYR A 168 -5.31 11.51 -8.46
CA TYR A 168 -4.40 10.51 -7.90
C TYR A 168 -3.23 11.15 -7.14
N ALA A 169 -2.55 12.11 -7.77
CA ALA A 169 -1.42 12.82 -7.15
C ALA A 169 -1.85 13.54 -5.88
N ALA A 170 -2.99 14.25 -5.90
CA ALA A 170 -3.54 14.93 -4.72
C ALA A 170 -3.87 13.93 -3.59
N SER A 171 -4.52 12.80 -3.93
CA SER A 171 -4.84 11.77 -2.94
C SER A 171 -3.58 11.20 -2.27
N LYS A 172 -2.55 10.90 -3.05
CA LYS A 172 -1.29 10.33 -2.56
C LYS A 172 -0.41 11.34 -1.80
N ALA A 173 -0.48 12.63 -2.16
CA ALA A 173 0.15 13.71 -1.41
C ALA A 173 -0.55 13.97 -0.06
N GLY A 174 -1.90 13.86 -0.01
CA GLY A 174 -2.69 14.01 1.21
C GLY A 174 -2.31 13.02 2.31
N LEU A 175 -1.81 11.83 1.96
CA LEU A 175 -1.33 10.82 2.91
C LEU A 175 -0.15 11.33 3.76
N LEU A 176 0.67 12.25 3.24
CA LEU A 176 1.76 12.85 4.01
C LEU A 176 1.22 13.63 5.22
N GLY A 177 0.21 14.48 4.99
CA GLY A 177 -0.43 15.22 6.08
C GLY A 177 -1.08 14.29 7.11
N LEU A 178 -1.75 13.22 6.64
CA LEU A 178 -2.38 12.23 7.51
C LEU A 178 -1.35 11.48 8.36
N ALA A 179 -0.27 10.95 7.75
CA ALA A 179 0.77 10.24 8.47
C ALA A 179 1.46 11.12 9.53
N ASN A 180 1.78 12.37 9.17
CA ASN A 180 2.38 13.34 10.10
C ASN A 180 1.45 13.64 11.29
N SER A 181 0.14 13.78 11.04
CA SER A 181 -0.85 14.06 12.09
C SER A 181 -1.00 12.88 13.04
N LEU A 182 -1.10 11.66 12.52
CA LEU A 182 -1.17 10.44 13.34
C LEU A 182 0.11 10.24 14.16
N GLN A 183 1.28 10.49 13.56
CA GLN A 183 2.56 10.38 14.27
C GLN A 183 2.69 11.44 15.36
N PHE A 184 2.22 12.65 15.13
CA PHE A 184 2.17 13.71 16.17
C PHE A 184 1.32 13.27 17.36
N GLU A 185 0.14 12.68 17.11
CA GLU A 185 -0.73 12.14 18.13
C GLU A 185 -0.08 11.00 18.93
N ALA A 186 0.57 10.06 18.23
CA ALA A 186 1.31 8.96 18.86
C ALA A 186 2.40 9.46 19.81
N ARG A 187 3.17 10.46 19.39
CA ARG A 187 4.21 11.08 20.21
C ARG A 187 3.63 11.78 21.44
N LYS A 188 2.52 12.51 21.27
CA LYS A 188 1.82 13.16 22.38
C LYS A 188 1.33 12.17 23.43
N LEU A 189 0.84 11.01 22.98
CA LEU A 189 0.40 9.91 23.84
C LEU A 189 1.56 9.05 24.37
N LYS A 190 2.78 9.26 23.88
CA LYS A 190 4.00 8.48 24.22
C LYS A 190 3.86 6.98 23.92
N LEU A 191 3.20 6.66 22.80
CA LEU A 191 2.94 5.29 22.35
C LEU A 191 3.95 4.83 21.29
N ASP A 192 4.26 3.54 21.27
CA ASP A 192 5.05 2.94 20.18
C ASP A 192 4.19 2.69 18.94
N ILE A 193 3.61 3.76 18.41
CA ILE A 193 2.88 3.75 17.15
C ILE A 193 3.71 4.53 16.12
N LYS A 194 3.94 3.93 14.94
CA LYS A 194 4.74 4.53 13.88
C LYS A 194 3.96 4.53 12.56
N CYS A 195 3.85 5.73 11.96
CA CYS A 195 3.17 5.96 10.71
C CYS A 195 4.16 6.47 9.66
N ASN A 196 4.36 5.70 8.59
CA ASN A 196 5.32 6.01 7.54
C ASN A 196 4.69 5.90 6.15
N LEU A 197 5.30 6.54 5.17
CA LEU A 197 4.90 6.48 3.77
C LEU A 197 5.89 5.64 2.96
N LEU A 198 5.32 4.87 2.03
CA LEU A 198 6.04 4.14 1.01
C LEU A 198 5.76 4.77 -0.36
N VAL A 199 6.81 5.08 -1.10
CA VAL A 199 6.76 5.50 -2.50
C VAL A 199 7.32 4.35 -3.35
N PRO A 200 6.47 3.46 -3.88
CA PRO A 200 6.92 2.27 -4.58
C PRO A 200 7.32 2.56 -6.02
N GLN A 201 8.39 1.88 -6.49
CA GLN A 201 8.78 1.79 -7.89
C GLN A 201 8.63 0.34 -8.34
N ALA A 202 7.49 0.00 -8.96
CA ALA A 202 7.20 -1.37 -9.36
C ALA A 202 6.37 -1.44 -10.64
N ASP A 203 6.66 -2.44 -11.46
CA ASP A 203 5.83 -2.81 -12.61
C ASP A 203 4.63 -3.63 -12.13
N THR A 204 3.50 -2.98 -11.94
CA THR A 204 2.25 -3.58 -11.50
C THR A 204 1.22 -3.62 -12.62
N ARG A 205 0.17 -4.44 -12.46
CA ARG A 205 -0.98 -4.42 -13.37
C ARG A 205 -1.54 -2.99 -13.53
N MET A 206 -1.74 -2.27 -12.43
CA MET A 206 -2.23 -0.87 -12.46
C MET A 206 -1.37 0.01 -13.37
N VAL A 207 -0.05 -0.07 -13.28
CA VAL A 207 0.86 0.72 -14.13
C VAL A 207 0.76 0.30 -15.59
N ARG A 208 0.68 -1.01 -15.89
CA ARG A 208 0.54 -1.51 -17.25
C ARG A 208 -0.79 -1.15 -17.88
N ASP A 209 -1.89 -1.34 -17.17
CA ASP A 209 -3.23 -1.04 -17.65
C ASP A 209 -3.39 0.48 -17.88
N PHE A 210 -2.85 1.30 -16.97
CA PHE A 210 -2.79 2.75 -17.14
C PHE A 210 -1.96 3.16 -18.37
N ALA A 211 -0.78 2.57 -18.56
CA ALA A 211 0.07 2.85 -19.72
C ALA A 211 -0.64 2.46 -21.03
N SER A 212 -1.32 1.30 -21.06
CA SER A 212 -2.11 0.86 -22.21
C SER A 212 -3.24 1.87 -22.54
N ALA A 213 -3.97 2.33 -21.54
CA ALA A 213 -5.03 3.32 -21.74
C ALA A 213 -4.50 4.67 -22.30
N ILE A 214 -3.30 5.07 -21.87
CA ILE A 214 -2.64 6.26 -22.44
C ILE A 214 -2.22 6.02 -23.89
N ASP A 215 -1.69 4.85 -24.21
CA ASP A 215 -1.26 4.50 -25.57
C ASP A 215 -2.45 4.42 -26.53
N ASP A 216 -3.57 3.84 -26.12
CA ASP A 216 -4.80 3.80 -26.91
C ASP A 216 -5.29 5.21 -27.26
N ARG A 217 -5.23 6.15 -26.32
CA ARG A 217 -5.56 7.56 -26.57
C ARG A 217 -4.59 8.22 -27.56
N ARG A 218 -3.29 7.95 -27.42
CA ARG A 218 -2.27 8.47 -28.36
C ARG A 218 -2.57 8.01 -29.79
N VAL A 219 -2.86 6.72 -29.95
CA VAL A 219 -3.22 6.14 -31.25
C VAL A 219 -4.49 6.77 -31.83
N GLN A 220 -5.55 6.96 -31.02
CA GLN A 220 -6.76 7.66 -31.43
C GLN A 220 -6.51 9.11 -31.88
N GLN A 221 -5.48 9.76 -31.32
CA GLN A 221 -5.03 11.11 -31.68
C GLN A 221 -4.04 11.12 -32.85
N GLY A 222 -3.81 9.99 -33.54
CA GLY A 222 -2.83 9.85 -34.62
C GLY A 222 -1.37 9.94 -34.18
N ARG A 223 -1.08 9.71 -32.91
CA ARG A 223 0.28 9.69 -32.34
C ARG A 223 0.74 8.24 -32.13
N PRO A 224 2.03 7.95 -32.29
CA PRO A 224 2.54 6.61 -31.96
C PRO A 224 2.41 6.34 -30.45
N PRO A 225 2.26 5.06 -30.03
CA PRO A 225 2.33 4.68 -28.64
C PRO A 225 3.66 5.13 -28.00
N ALA A 226 3.67 5.27 -26.69
CA ALA A 226 4.91 5.57 -25.97
C ALA A 226 5.89 4.40 -26.10
N ARG A 227 7.18 4.69 -26.00
CA ARG A 227 8.17 3.60 -25.98
C ARG A 227 8.02 2.82 -24.68
N SER A 228 7.77 1.52 -24.80
CA SER A 228 7.79 0.62 -23.65
C SER A 228 9.18 0.57 -23.03
N ALA A 229 9.25 0.46 -21.71
CA ALA A 229 10.53 0.20 -21.05
C ALA A 229 11.11 -1.15 -21.49
N PRO A 230 12.44 -1.27 -21.62
CA PRO A 230 13.07 -2.53 -21.96
C PRO A 230 12.70 -3.65 -20.97
N PRO A 231 12.53 -4.91 -21.44
CA PRO A 231 12.16 -6.05 -20.58
C PRO A 231 13.09 -6.22 -19.37
N GLU A 232 14.38 -5.96 -19.53
CA GLU A 232 15.38 -6.03 -18.47
C GLU A 232 15.13 -4.99 -17.35
N MET A 233 14.66 -3.80 -17.72
CA MET A 233 14.26 -2.78 -16.77
C MET A 233 12.98 -3.19 -16.03
N LEU A 234 11.98 -3.71 -16.74
CA LEU A 234 10.73 -4.20 -16.12
C LEU A 234 10.98 -5.35 -15.15
N ALA A 235 11.89 -6.28 -15.49
CA ALA A 235 12.30 -7.38 -14.61
C ALA A 235 12.92 -6.87 -13.28
N ARG A 236 13.57 -5.71 -13.29
CA ARG A 236 14.10 -5.07 -12.06
C ARG A 236 13.02 -4.47 -11.19
N LEU A 237 11.86 -4.12 -11.75
CA LEU A 237 10.74 -3.47 -11.08
C LEU A 237 9.73 -4.47 -10.47
N SER A 238 10.17 -5.69 -10.11
CA SER A 238 9.29 -6.67 -9.46
C SER A 238 8.67 -6.09 -8.16
N PRO A 239 7.34 -6.21 -7.96
CA PRO A 239 6.66 -5.79 -6.74
C PRO A 239 7.26 -6.38 -5.46
N SER A 240 7.77 -7.62 -5.51
CA SER A 240 8.40 -8.30 -4.36
C SER A 240 9.60 -7.53 -3.79
N LYS A 241 10.34 -6.77 -4.63
CA LYS A 241 11.48 -5.98 -4.17
C LYS A 241 11.08 -4.77 -3.32
N VAL A 242 9.85 -4.32 -3.42
CA VAL A 242 9.30 -3.25 -2.59
C VAL A 242 8.90 -3.76 -1.21
N SER A 243 8.49 -5.02 -1.11
CA SER A 243 7.96 -5.62 0.13
C SER A 243 8.98 -5.68 1.27
N ALA A 244 10.28 -5.73 0.96
CA ALA A 244 11.34 -5.66 1.97
C ALA A 244 11.28 -4.34 2.77
N MET A 245 10.97 -3.21 2.11
CA MET A 245 10.78 -1.92 2.80
C MET A 245 9.53 -1.94 3.69
N VAL A 246 8.43 -2.55 3.22
CA VAL A 246 7.23 -2.71 4.05
C VAL A 246 7.52 -3.54 5.29
N ALA A 247 8.23 -4.66 5.13
CA ALA A 247 8.62 -5.49 6.27
C ALA A 247 9.49 -4.72 7.28
N TRP A 248 10.44 -3.90 6.81
CA TRP A 248 11.24 -3.08 7.71
C TRP A 248 10.38 -2.02 8.41
N LEU A 249 9.55 -1.25 7.69
CA LEU A 249 8.69 -0.21 8.27
C LEU A 249 7.65 -0.77 9.25
N ALA A 250 7.23 -2.01 9.06
CA ALA A 250 6.27 -2.70 9.91
C ALA A 250 6.92 -3.39 11.13
N HIS A 251 8.22 -3.56 11.14
CA HIS A 251 8.90 -4.31 12.21
C HIS A 251 9.05 -3.48 13.49
N SER A 252 9.04 -4.16 14.63
CA SER A 252 9.18 -3.52 15.95
C SER A 252 10.49 -2.77 16.15
N SER A 253 11.59 -3.23 15.53
CA SER A 253 12.90 -2.56 15.57
C SER A 253 13.01 -1.32 14.66
N CYS A 254 12.01 -1.03 13.82
CA CYS A 254 12.03 0.16 12.99
C CYS A 254 11.79 1.41 13.84
N ASP A 255 12.71 2.35 13.81
CA ASP A 255 12.66 3.63 14.50
C ASP A 255 12.13 4.79 13.61
N ALA A 256 11.89 4.52 12.33
CA ALA A 256 11.39 5.51 11.39
C ALA A 256 9.98 6.01 11.77
N GLU A 257 9.79 7.32 11.78
CA GLU A 257 8.54 7.99 12.13
C GLU A 257 8.25 9.13 11.17
N ALA A 258 6.98 9.22 10.70
CA ALA A 258 6.52 10.28 9.80
C ALA A 258 7.49 10.49 8.61
N SER A 259 8.07 9.43 8.11
CA SER A 259 9.10 9.47 7.08
C SER A 259 8.60 8.88 5.77
N ILE A 260 9.20 9.33 4.68
CA ILE A 260 8.87 8.91 3.32
C ILE A 260 10.01 8.05 2.81
N HIS A 261 9.70 6.83 2.40
CA HIS A 261 10.68 5.88 1.89
C HIS A 261 10.31 5.47 0.46
N GLU A 262 11.22 5.68 -0.46
CA GLU A 262 11.14 5.16 -1.81
C GLU A 262 11.80 3.79 -1.87
N ALA A 263 11.17 2.85 -2.58
CA ALA A 263 11.69 1.50 -2.74
C ALA A 263 11.33 0.91 -4.10
N GLY A 264 12.29 0.27 -4.74
CA GLY A 264 12.09 -0.46 -5.99
C GLY A 264 13.39 -0.76 -6.70
N ALA A 265 13.35 -1.62 -7.72
CA ALA A 265 14.50 -1.98 -8.55
C ALA A 265 15.77 -2.41 -7.76
N GLY A 266 15.63 -2.74 -6.48
CA GLY A 266 16.73 -3.10 -5.59
C GLY A 266 17.43 -1.91 -4.91
N TYR A 267 16.85 -0.72 -4.94
CA TYR A 267 17.33 0.43 -4.16
C TYR A 267 16.29 0.88 -3.14
N PHE A 268 16.76 1.60 -2.13
CA PHE A 268 15.96 2.25 -1.09
C PHE A 268 16.48 3.66 -0.87
N ALA A 269 15.57 4.61 -0.68
CA ALA A 269 15.90 5.99 -0.38
C ALA A 269 14.92 6.58 0.63
N ARG A 270 15.38 7.45 1.50
CA ARG A 270 14.52 8.32 2.30
C ARG A 270 14.32 9.63 1.55
N LEU A 271 13.08 10.02 1.35
CA LEU A 271 12.72 11.29 0.75
C LEU A 271 12.48 12.33 1.85
N ASN A 272 13.01 13.53 1.67
CA ASN A 272 12.83 14.62 2.62
C ASN A 272 12.37 15.88 1.86
N TRP A 273 11.45 16.62 2.48
CA TRP A 273 11.16 18.00 2.07
C TRP A 273 12.22 18.91 2.67
N ALA A 274 12.90 19.68 1.83
CA ALA A 274 13.85 20.69 2.26
C ALA A 274 13.19 22.07 2.19
N ARG A 275 13.38 22.88 3.24
CA ARG A 275 13.06 24.30 3.22
C ARG A 275 14.28 25.02 2.69
N ALA A 276 14.16 25.70 1.55
CA ALA A 276 15.22 26.59 1.09
C ALA A 276 15.40 27.72 2.11
N ALA A 277 16.65 28.07 2.38
CA ALA A 277 17.00 29.18 3.25
C ALA A 277 16.70 30.52 2.56
#